data_c853330829dcf9c81ec10e8a5ffe5ac4
#
_entry.id   c853330829dcf9c81ec10e8a5ffe5ac4
#
_cell.length_a   1.000
_cell.length_b   1.000
_cell.length_c   1.000
_cell.angle_alpha   90.00
_cell.angle_beta   90.00
_cell.angle_gamma   90.00
#
_symmetry.space_group_name_H-M   'P 1'
#
loop_
_entity.id
_entity.type
_entity.pdbx_description
1 polymer ?
#
loop_
_entity_poly.entity_id
_entity_poly.type
_entity_poly.pdbx_seq_one_letter_code
_entity_poly.pdbx_strand_id
1 'polypeptide(L)'
;MNTNRITAVLLAVFIVTMFFSCKNIRKKPTTAITFDTIVVARQIPLLQNDSTLPYADVDFKFIYPVKFGTPEDLARLQQIFVGTFFTDTQYDTLSPQEAVDKYLEKYIASYRALSSDYYSDKSRLPEGETPVWYYYQLNISNKILFQNDSLLSYAVEYSDYTGGAHGSYRIVYYNIDLNDLVTISEEDLFIPGYYKSLTDIILRSLMKKYNVTAPDSLLTKGFFTIEDIVPNNNFWMDNKGLHYTYNQYEIAPYSMGPIDVTIPYEDLKPILKPDNIIERFFPNKENKKSERDPI
;
A
#
# COMPACT_ATOMS: atom_id res chain seq x y z
N MET A 1 46.06 -47.18 -64.05
CA MET A 1 44.74 -47.65 -63.60
C MET A 1 44.24 -46.63 -62.58
N ASN A 2 43.12 -45.95 -62.88
CA ASN A 2 42.68 -44.70 -62.36
C ASN A 2 41.97 -44.83 -61.03
N THR A 3 42.32 -43.98 -60.06
CA THR A 3 41.58 -43.76 -58.82
C THR A 3 40.99 -42.33 -58.84
N ASN A 4 39.70 -42.26 -59.03
CA ASN A 4 38.95 -40.98 -58.93
C ASN A 4 38.70 -40.66 -57.47
N ARG A 5 39.22 -39.50 -57.01
CA ARG A 5 38.87 -38.90 -55.72
C ARG A 5 37.63 -38.03 -55.90
N ILE A 6 36.57 -38.40 -55.25
CA ILE A 6 35.36 -37.60 -55.12
C ILE A 6 35.54 -36.73 -53.89
N THR A 7 35.66 -35.43 -54.13
CA THR A 7 35.71 -34.42 -53.03
C THR A 7 34.28 -34.05 -52.64
N ALA A 8 33.85 -34.43 -51.44
CA ALA A 8 32.57 -34.05 -50.91
C ALA A 8 32.71 -32.63 -50.32
N VAL A 9 31.97 -31.67 -50.90
CA VAL A 9 31.79 -30.31 -50.34
C VAL A 9 30.66 -30.36 -49.33
N LEU A 10 30.97 -30.21 -48.02
CA LEU A 10 30.01 -30.06 -46.95
C LEU A 10 29.59 -28.59 -46.92
N LEU A 11 28.38 -28.32 -47.38
CA LEU A 11 27.71 -27.00 -47.24
C LEU A 11 27.12 -26.90 -45.83
N ALA A 12 27.82 -26.19 -44.95
CA ALA A 12 27.30 -25.88 -43.61
C ALA A 12 26.29 -24.73 -43.73
N VAL A 13 25.01 -25.07 -43.66
CA VAL A 13 23.92 -24.11 -43.53
C VAL A 13 23.88 -23.63 -42.09
N PHE A 14 24.38 -22.42 -41.85
CA PHE A 14 24.29 -21.72 -40.57
C PHE A 14 22.88 -21.17 -40.45
N ILE A 15 21.98 -21.88 -39.75
CA ILE A 15 20.64 -21.35 -39.38
C ILE A 15 20.84 -20.40 -38.22
N VAL A 16 20.91 -19.10 -38.51
CA VAL A 16 20.80 -18.05 -37.49
C VAL A 16 19.35 -17.97 -37.06
N THR A 17 19.01 -18.66 -35.98
CA THR A 17 17.74 -18.47 -35.30
C THR A 17 17.80 -17.11 -34.59
N MET A 18 17.31 -16.06 -35.23
CA MET A 18 16.97 -14.80 -34.54
C MET A 18 15.86 -15.12 -33.56
N PHE A 19 16.21 -15.19 -32.29
CA PHE A 19 15.24 -15.08 -31.21
C PHE A 19 14.70 -13.64 -31.25
N PHE A 20 13.64 -13.43 -32.01
CA PHE A 20 12.77 -12.28 -31.79
C PHE A 20 12.14 -12.48 -30.41
N SER A 21 12.77 -11.88 -29.40
CA SER A 21 12.11 -11.61 -28.14
C SER A 21 11.00 -10.63 -28.46
N CYS A 22 9.83 -11.15 -28.80
CA CYS A 22 8.60 -10.36 -28.79
C CYS A 22 8.41 -9.91 -27.34
N LYS A 23 8.89 -8.69 -27.01
CA LYS A 23 8.27 -7.93 -25.93
C LYS A 23 6.81 -7.79 -26.36
N ASN A 24 5.94 -8.62 -25.81
CA ASN A 24 4.51 -8.41 -25.89
C ASN A 24 4.25 -7.03 -25.27
N ILE A 25 4.20 -6.02 -26.12
CA ILE A 25 3.66 -4.72 -25.75
C ILE A 25 2.16 -5.01 -25.50
N ARG A 26 1.82 -5.34 -24.26
CA ARG A 26 0.43 -5.44 -23.85
C ARG A 26 -0.18 -4.08 -24.21
N LYS A 27 -1.11 -4.07 -25.17
CA LYS A 27 -1.90 -2.87 -25.45
C LYS A 27 -2.54 -2.47 -24.14
N LYS A 28 -2.23 -1.26 -23.65
CA LYS A 28 -2.87 -0.69 -22.46
C LYS A 28 -4.37 -0.91 -22.54
N PRO A 29 -4.98 -1.56 -21.57
CA PRO A 29 -6.43 -1.52 -21.44
C PRO A 29 -6.80 -0.07 -21.14
N THR A 30 -7.45 0.61 -22.09
CA THR A 30 -8.09 1.92 -21.92
C THR A 30 -9.34 1.81 -21.05
N THR A 31 -9.43 0.82 -20.20
CA THR A 31 -10.65 0.52 -19.43
C THR A 31 -10.50 1.14 -18.05
N ALA A 32 -11.28 2.18 -17.79
CA ALA A 32 -11.43 2.74 -16.45
C ALA A 32 -11.74 1.61 -15.44
N ILE A 33 -11.06 1.60 -14.29
CA ILE A 33 -11.34 0.67 -13.21
C ILE A 33 -12.72 1.02 -12.65
N THR A 34 -13.57 0.02 -12.48
CA THR A 34 -14.82 0.17 -11.74
C THR A 34 -14.67 -0.51 -10.40
N PHE A 35 -15.11 0.15 -9.35
CA PHE A 35 -15.03 -0.34 -7.97
C PHE A 35 -16.42 -0.65 -7.43
N ASP A 36 -16.47 -1.58 -6.48
CA ASP A 36 -17.60 -1.84 -5.59
C ASP A 36 -17.11 -1.74 -4.14
N THR A 37 -18.03 -1.84 -3.18
CA THR A 37 -17.73 -1.68 -1.77
C THR A 37 -18.44 -2.72 -0.93
N ILE A 38 -17.68 -3.47 -0.12
CA ILE A 38 -18.24 -4.31 0.94
C ILE A 38 -18.25 -3.48 2.23
N VAL A 39 -19.43 -3.40 2.86
CA VAL A 39 -19.61 -2.69 4.14
C VAL A 39 -20.06 -3.69 5.19
N VAL A 40 -19.35 -3.69 6.32
CA VAL A 40 -19.73 -4.42 7.53
C VAL A 40 -19.85 -3.40 8.66
N ALA A 41 -21.00 -3.35 9.31
CA ALA A 41 -21.22 -2.57 10.52
C ALA A 41 -21.94 -3.46 11.52
N ARG A 42 -21.24 -3.94 12.57
CA ARG A 42 -21.78 -4.93 13.51
C ARG A 42 -21.34 -4.68 14.94
N GLN A 43 -22.25 -4.83 15.86
CA GLN A 43 -21.95 -5.05 17.27
C GLN A 43 -21.85 -6.54 17.55
N ILE A 44 -20.70 -6.99 18.06
CA ILE A 44 -20.39 -8.36 18.34
C ILE A 44 -20.39 -8.55 19.87
N PRO A 45 -21.43 -9.17 20.46
CA PRO A 45 -21.45 -9.39 21.90
C PRO A 45 -20.35 -10.40 22.31
N LEU A 46 -19.77 -10.19 23.50
CA LEU A 46 -18.72 -11.05 24.05
C LEU A 46 -19.22 -12.51 24.20
N LEU A 47 -20.49 -12.69 24.63
CA LEU A 47 -21.19 -13.96 24.54
C LEU A 47 -22.33 -13.89 23.53
N GLN A 48 -22.53 -14.94 22.75
CA GLN A 48 -23.44 -14.94 21.61
C GLN A 48 -24.90 -14.57 21.96
N ASN A 49 -25.35 -14.90 23.14
CA ASN A 49 -26.75 -14.74 23.54
C ASN A 49 -26.93 -13.80 24.74
N ASP A 50 -25.95 -12.98 25.06
CA ASP A 50 -26.00 -12.05 26.18
C ASP A 50 -25.61 -10.64 25.74
N SER A 51 -26.61 -9.79 25.48
CA SER A 51 -26.43 -8.40 25.11
C SER A 51 -26.16 -7.46 26.30
N THR A 52 -26.16 -7.98 27.53
CA THR A 52 -25.81 -7.19 28.72
C THR A 52 -24.31 -7.13 28.97
N LEU A 53 -23.54 -7.97 28.28
CA LEU A 53 -22.08 -8.00 28.33
C LEU A 53 -21.48 -6.95 27.38
N PRO A 54 -20.18 -6.63 27.57
CA PRO A 54 -19.45 -5.83 26.61
C PRO A 54 -19.54 -6.40 25.18
N TYR A 55 -19.40 -5.53 24.22
CA TYR A 55 -19.40 -5.86 22.80
C TYR A 55 -18.22 -5.19 22.08
N ALA A 56 -17.89 -5.70 20.92
CA ALA A 56 -16.99 -5.04 19.97
C ALA A 56 -17.81 -4.42 18.85
N ASP A 57 -17.62 -3.11 18.60
CA ASP A 57 -18.08 -2.44 17.39
C ASP A 57 -17.09 -2.71 16.26
N VAL A 58 -17.58 -3.26 15.15
CA VAL A 58 -16.77 -3.57 13.97
C VAL A 58 -17.34 -2.89 12.74
N ASP A 59 -16.54 -2.02 12.14
CA ASP A 59 -16.85 -1.30 10.92
C ASP A 59 -15.79 -1.56 9.85
N PHE A 60 -16.18 -2.21 8.73
CA PHE A 60 -15.35 -2.34 7.54
C PHE A 60 -15.97 -1.61 6.36
N LYS A 61 -15.13 -0.91 5.61
CA LYS A 61 -15.47 -0.35 4.32
C LYS A 61 -14.39 -0.71 3.32
N PHE A 62 -14.57 -1.83 2.65
CA PHE A 62 -13.61 -2.37 1.68
C PHE A 62 -14.04 -2.05 0.25
N ILE A 63 -13.37 -1.05 -0.36
CA ILE A 63 -13.50 -0.70 -1.77
C ILE A 63 -12.57 -1.63 -2.55
N TYR A 64 -13.07 -2.30 -3.59
CA TYR A 64 -12.29 -3.23 -4.40
C TYR A 64 -12.68 -3.16 -5.89
N PRO A 65 -11.79 -3.50 -6.82
CA PRO A 65 -12.09 -3.46 -8.25
C PRO A 65 -13.03 -4.59 -8.66
N VAL A 66 -14.05 -4.25 -9.49
CA VAL A 66 -14.99 -5.23 -10.09
C VAL A 66 -14.89 -5.27 -11.60
N LYS A 67 -14.14 -4.32 -12.21
CA LYS A 67 -13.87 -4.32 -13.64
C LYS A 67 -12.51 -3.71 -13.90
N PHE A 68 -11.64 -4.44 -14.60
CA PHE A 68 -10.33 -3.99 -15.06
C PHE A 68 -9.77 -4.99 -16.09
N GLY A 69 -9.30 -4.54 -17.23
CA GLY A 69 -8.59 -5.36 -18.23
C GLY A 69 -9.27 -6.68 -18.59
N THR A 70 -8.50 -7.76 -18.57
CA THR A 70 -8.98 -9.14 -18.72
C THR A 70 -9.48 -9.70 -17.37
N PRO A 71 -10.19 -10.85 -17.35
CA PRO A 71 -10.54 -11.52 -16.09
C PRO A 71 -9.32 -11.84 -15.21
N GLU A 72 -8.20 -12.20 -15.81
CA GLU A 72 -6.94 -12.49 -15.12
C GLU A 72 -6.32 -11.22 -14.52
N ASP A 73 -6.36 -10.10 -15.25
CA ASP A 73 -5.88 -8.80 -14.74
C ASP A 73 -6.73 -8.34 -13.56
N LEU A 74 -8.06 -8.49 -13.65
CA LEU A 74 -8.99 -8.18 -12.57
C LEU A 74 -8.69 -9.04 -11.32
N ALA A 75 -8.52 -10.35 -11.50
CA ALA A 75 -8.25 -11.26 -10.39
C ALA A 75 -6.92 -10.89 -9.68
N ARG A 76 -5.86 -10.56 -10.44
CA ARG A 76 -4.58 -10.10 -9.86
C ARG A 76 -4.75 -8.78 -9.11
N LEU A 77 -5.49 -7.83 -9.68
CA LEU A 77 -5.73 -6.54 -9.01
C LEU A 77 -6.54 -6.74 -7.72
N GLN A 78 -7.55 -7.60 -7.72
CA GLN A 78 -8.31 -7.97 -6.51
C GLN A 78 -7.43 -8.61 -5.44
N GLN A 79 -6.51 -9.51 -5.82
CA GLN A 79 -5.56 -10.11 -4.89
C GLN A 79 -4.65 -9.05 -4.23
N ILE A 80 -4.16 -8.05 -4.97
CA ILE A 80 -3.39 -6.93 -4.39
C ILE A 80 -4.25 -6.18 -3.37
N PHE A 81 -5.52 -5.87 -3.70
CA PHE A 81 -6.42 -5.19 -2.77
C PHE A 81 -6.69 -6.01 -1.51
N VAL A 82 -6.92 -7.31 -1.64
CA VAL A 82 -7.13 -8.22 -0.49
C VAL A 82 -5.87 -8.29 0.38
N GLY A 83 -4.71 -8.59 -0.22
CA GLY A 83 -3.44 -8.72 0.52
C GLY A 83 -3.05 -7.45 1.26
N THR A 84 -3.28 -6.28 0.66
CA THR A 84 -2.95 -4.97 1.26
C THR A 84 -3.98 -4.51 2.29
N PHE A 85 -5.25 -4.86 2.14
CA PHE A 85 -6.29 -4.51 3.10
C PHE A 85 -6.19 -5.33 4.40
N PHE A 86 -5.99 -6.65 4.29
CA PHE A 86 -5.93 -7.53 5.46
C PHE A 86 -4.53 -7.74 6.02
N THR A 87 -3.48 -7.47 5.24
CA THR A 87 -2.05 -7.56 5.63
C THR A 87 -1.63 -8.92 6.22
N ASP A 88 -2.30 -10.00 5.80
CA ASP A 88 -2.02 -11.37 6.23
C ASP A 88 -2.18 -12.32 5.03
N THR A 89 -1.12 -13.06 4.71
CA THR A 89 -1.02 -13.92 3.52
C THR A 89 -2.09 -15.02 3.44
N GLN A 90 -2.73 -15.35 4.55
CA GLN A 90 -3.83 -16.33 4.55
C GLN A 90 -5.06 -15.90 3.73
N TYR A 91 -5.16 -14.60 3.39
CA TYR A 91 -6.25 -14.04 2.60
C TYR A 91 -5.91 -13.86 1.12
N ASP A 92 -4.64 -13.91 0.72
CA ASP A 92 -4.15 -13.52 -0.61
C ASP A 92 -4.81 -14.25 -1.78
N THR A 93 -5.31 -15.48 -1.55
CA THR A 93 -5.96 -16.29 -2.58
C THR A 93 -7.48 -16.24 -2.56
N LEU A 94 -8.07 -15.50 -1.62
CA LEU A 94 -9.51 -15.40 -1.45
C LEU A 94 -10.10 -14.32 -2.34
N SER A 95 -11.38 -14.48 -2.70
CA SER A 95 -12.14 -13.37 -3.26
C SER A 95 -12.36 -12.26 -2.23
N PRO A 96 -12.65 -11.02 -2.64
CA PRO A 96 -12.90 -9.91 -1.71
C PRO A 96 -13.94 -10.23 -0.62
N GLN A 97 -15.05 -10.88 -0.98
CA GLN A 97 -16.09 -11.24 -0.02
C GLN A 97 -15.63 -12.33 0.94
N GLU A 98 -15.02 -13.41 0.43
CA GLU A 98 -14.51 -14.51 1.27
C GLU A 98 -13.44 -14.02 2.25
N ALA A 99 -12.58 -13.07 1.84
CA ALA A 99 -11.56 -12.48 2.71
C ALA A 99 -12.19 -11.70 3.87
N VAL A 100 -13.22 -10.87 3.59
CA VAL A 100 -13.98 -10.13 4.61
C VAL A 100 -14.64 -11.11 5.58
N ASP A 101 -15.34 -12.12 5.07
CA ASP A 101 -16.08 -13.08 5.90
C ASP A 101 -15.13 -13.87 6.82
N LYS A 102 -14.01 -14.34 6.28
CA LYS A 102 -12.99 -15.07 7.05
C LYS A 102 -12.29 -14.21 8.09
N TYR A 103 -11.99 -12.97 7.76
CA TYR A 103 -11.40 -12.03 8.71
C TYR A 103 -12.35 -11.76 9.88
N LEU A 104 -13.62 -11.49 9.56
CA LEU A 104 -14.66 -11.25 10.55
C LEU A 104 -14.88 -12.47 11.46
N GLU A 105 -14.94 -13.68 10.89
CA GLU A 105 -15.05 -14.93 11.66
C GLU A 105 -13.89 -15.07 12.65
N LYS A 106 -12.66 -14.86 12.20
CA LYS A 106 -11.46 -14.91 13.06
C LYS A 106 -11.50 -13.84 14.17
N TYR A 107 -11.90 -12.62 13.83
CA TYR A 107 -12.04 -11.53 14.81
C TYR A 107 -13.08 -11.87 15.87
N ILE A 108 -14.26 -12.34 15.47
CA ILE A 108 -15.34 -12.77 16.38
C ILE A 108 -14.85 -13.87 17.33
N ALA A 109 -14.17 -14.89 16.80
CA ALA A 109 -13.64 -15.97 17.61
C ALA A 109 -12.62 -15.46 18.64
N SER A 110 -11.70 -14.58 18.23
CA SER A 110 -10.68 -13.99 19.11
C SER A 110 -11.29 -13.12 20.20
N TYR A 111 -12.28 -12.28 19.86
CA TYR A 111 -12.96 -11.43 20.83
C TYR A 111 -13.73 -12.26 21.86
N ARG A 112 -14.48 -13.28 21.42
CA ARG A 112 -15.25 -14.15 22.31
C ARG A 112 -14.37 -15.03 23.21
N ALA A 113 -13.15 -15.32 22.81
CA ALA A 113 -12.19 -16.03 23.66
C ALA A 113 -11.83 -15.25 24.93
N LEU A 114 -12.02 -13.92 24.96
CA LEU A 114 -11.80 -13.06 26.13
C LEU A 114 -12.85 -13.23 27.23
N SER A 115 -13.92 -13.99 26.99
CA SER A 115 -15.01 -14.19 27.99
C SER A 115 -14.52 -14.74 29.34
N SER A 116 -13.55 -15.64 29.32
CA SER A 116 -12.95 -16.19 30.55
C SER A 116 -12.26 -15.08 31.37
N ASP A 117 -11.48 -14.23 30.70
CA ASP A 117 -10.73 -13.15 31.33
C ASP A 117 -11.70 -12.09 31.87
N TYR A 118 -12.76 -11.78 31.09
CA TYR A 118 -13.82 -10.88 31.53
C TYR A 118 -14.45 -11.31 32.86
N TYR A 119 -14.84 -12.59 33.01
CA TYR A 119 -15.41 -13.06 34.24
C TYR A 119 -14.41 -13.07 35.41
N SER A 120 -13.16 -13.40 35.15
CA SER A 120 -12.09 -13.30 36.12
C SER A 120 -11.92 -11.88 36.65
N ASP A 121 -11.89 -10.89 35.73
CA ASP A 121 -11.76 -9.48 36.10
C ASP A 121 -13.00 -8.97 36.82
N LYS A 122 -14.20 -9.29 36.31
CA LYS A 122 -15.47 -8.93 36.95
C LYS A 122 -15.56 -9.40 38.40
N SER A 123 -15.05 -10.59 38.70
CA SER A 123 -15.06 -11.13 40.08
C SER A 123 -14.19 -10.35 41.07
N ARG A 124 -13.28 -9.50 40.57
CA ARG A 124 -12.38 -8.65 41.36
C ARG A 124 -12.91 -7.21 41.56
N LEU A 125 -13.97 -6.85 40.82
CA LEU A 125 -14.60 -5.52 40.92
C LEU A 125 -15.67 -5.52 42.01
N PRO A 126 -16.02 -4.34 42.57
CA PRO A 126 -17.18 -4.19 43.44
C PRO A 126 -18.47 -4.69 42.79
N GLU A 127 -19.42 -5.12 43.62
CA GLU A 127 -20.73 -5.59 43.17
C GLU A 127 -21.44 -4.53 42.29
N GLY A 128 -21.91 -4.94 41.11
CA GLY A 128 -22.59 -4.08 40.16
C GLY A 128 -21.66 -3.39 39.16
N GLU A 129 -20.35 -3.42 39.33
CA GLU A 129 -19.40 -2.85 38.36
C GLU A 129 -19.12 -3.80 37.19
N THR A 130 -18.84 -3.23 36.02
CA THR A 130 -18.53 -3.97 34.77
C THR A 130 -17.16 -3.57 34.26
N PRO A 131 -16.29 -4.52 33.90
CA PRO A 131 -14.99 -4.22 33.32
C PRO A 131 -15.15 -3.62 31.92
N VAL A 132 -15.21 -2.28 31.86
CA VAL A 132 -15.51 -1.50 30.64
C VAL A 132 -14.41 -1.58 29.58
N TRP A 133 -13.21 -2.01 29.93
CA TRP A 133 -12.09 -2.18 28.99
C TRP A 133 -12.25 -3.36 28.05
N TYR A 134 -13.34 -4.12 28.13
CA TYR A 134 -13.73 -5.12 27.14
C TYR A 134 -14.66 -4.60 26.05
N TYR A 135 -15.08 -3.32 26.09
CA TYR A 135 -15.71 -2.67 24.94
C TYR A 135 -14.66 -2.33 23.90
N TYR A 136 -14.67 -3.06 22.80
CA TYR A 136 -13.71 -2.93 21.73
C TYR A 136 -14.29 -2.18 20.54
N GLN A 137 -13.44 -1.54 19.76
CA GLN A 137 -13.78 -0.94 18.47
C GLN A 137 -12.74 -1.36 17.44
N LEU A 138 -13.18 -1.66 16.22
CA LEU A 138 -12.33 -1.96 15.07
C LEU A 138 -12.91 -1.30 13.83
N ASN A 139 -12.15 -0.38 13.23
CA ASN A 139 -12.52 0.25 11.97
C ASN A 139 -11.40 0.02 10.97
N ILE A 140 -11.74 -0.56 9.81
CA ILE A 140 -10.80 -0.71 8.70
C ILE A 140 -11.48 -0.17 7.44
N SER A 141 -10.83 0.75 6.75
CA SER A 141 -11.33 1.29 5.50
C SER A 141 -10.22 1.53 4.50
N ASN A 142 -10.56 1.60 3.24
CA ASN A 142 -9.65 2.08 2.22
C ASN A 142 -10.31 3.15 1.35
N LYS A 143 -9.48 3.98 0.71
CA LYS A 143 -9.92 5.02 -0.24
C LYS A 143 -8.93 5.17 -1.38
N ILE A 144 -9.47 5.41 -2.57
CA ILE A 144 -8.65 5.74 -3.74
C ILE A 144 -8.23 7.20 -3.63
N LEU A 145 -6.92 7.45 -3.75
CA LEU A 145 -6.32 8.79 -3.65
C LEU A 145 -6.02 9.38 -5.01
N PHE A 146 -5.49 8.55 -5.93
CA PHE A 146 -5.15 8.94 -7.27
C PHE A 146 -5.31 7.77 -8.23
N GLN A 147 -5.73 8.06 -9.46
CA GLN A 147 -5.82 7.08 -10.54
C GLN A 147 -5.59 7.75 -11.89
N ASN A 148 -4.79 7.09 -12.72
CA ASN A 148 -4.73 7.34 -14.16
C ASN A 148 -4.61 6.00 -14.92
N ASP A 149 -4.27 6.02 -16.21
CA ASP A 149 -4.16 4.81 -17.05
C ASP A 149 -3.03 3.85 -16.61
N SER A 150 -2.10 4.28 -15.77
CA SER A 150 -0.88 3.51 -15.45
C SER A 150 -0.61 3.37 -13.96
N LEU A 151 -1.20 4.23 -13.12
CA LEU A 151 -0.97 4.27 -11.68
C LEU A 151 -2.29 4.34 -10.93
N LEU A 152 -2.38 3.56 -9.88
CA LEU A 152 -3.42 3.64 -8.85
C LEU A 152 -2.76 3.81 -7.48
N SER A 153 -3.08 4.90 -6.78
CA SER A 153 -2.64 5.12 -5.39
C SER A 153 -3.84 5.11 -4.46
N TYR A 154 -3.76 4.37 -3.37
CA TYR A 154 -4.83 4.30 -2.37
C TYR A 154 -4.28 4.15 -0.96
N ALA A 155 -5.12 4.48 0.01
CA ALA A 155 -4.83 4.35 1.42
C ALA A 155 -5.67 3.24 2.05
N VAL A 156 -5.10 2.55 3.04
CA VAL A 156 -5.82 1.70 4.00
C VAL A 156 -5.67 2.33 5.38
N GLU A 157 -6.78 2.59 6.03
CA GLU A 157 -6.86 3.21 7.35
C GLU A 157 -7.31 2.16 8.36
N TYR A 158 -6.57 2.06 9.46
CA TYR A 158 -6.86 1.17 10.59
C TYR A 158 -7.06 2.01 11.83
N SER A 159 -8.11 1.73 12.57
CA SER A 159 -8.33 2.31 13.88
C SER A 159 -8.92 1.25 14.78
N ASP A 160 -8.33 1.06 15.95
CA ASP A 160 -8.82 0.11 16.94
C ASP A 160 -8.73 0.67 18.35
N TYR A 161 -9.61 0.16 19.20
CA TYR A 161 -9.57 0.33 20.64
C TYR A 161 -9.84 -1.02 21.30
N THR A 162 -8.90 -1.46 22.11
CA THR A 162 -8.94 -2.77 22.79
C THR A 162 -8.79 -2.63 24.31
N GLY A 163 -9.32 -1.53 24.86
CA GLY A 163 -9.11 -1.13 26.24
C GLY A 163 -7.87 -0.28 26.42
N GLY A 164 -7.80 0.44 27.53
CA GLY A 164 -6.65 1.31 27.86
C GLY A 164 -6.94 2.79 27.72
N ALA A 165 -5.89 3.62 27.70
CA ALA A 165 -6.00 5.07 27.76
C ALA A 165 -6.52 5.71 26.46
N HIS A 166 -6.18 5.13 25.29
CA HIS A 166 -6.61 5.59 23.96
C HIS A 166 -6.54 4.46 22.94
N GLY A 167 -7.20 4.65 21.81
CA GLY A 167 -7.11 3.75 20.65
C GLY A 167 -5.81 3.93 19.87
N SER A 168 -5.59 3.07 18.89
CA SER A 168 -4.56 3.22 17.88
C SER A 168 -5.17 3.70 16.55
N TYR A 169 -4.36 4.36 15.74
CA TYR A 169 -4.68 4.74 14.36
C TYR A 169 -3.43 4.65 13.50
N ARG A 170 -3.57 4.08 12.33
CA ARG A 170 -2.52 4.09 11.31
C ARG A 170 -3.11 4.19 9.92
N ILE A 171 -2.36 4.80 9.02
CA ILE A 171 -2.65 4.83 7.59
C ILE A 171 -1.48 4.22 6.84
N VAL A 172 -1.77 3.35 5.87
CA VAL A 172 -0.77 2.72 5.00
C VAL A 172 -1.14 3.01 3.56
N TYR A 173 -0.16 3.44 2.78
CA TYR A 173 -0.36 3.76 1.37
C TYR A 173 0.18 2.67 0.47
N TYR A 174 -0.50 2.49 -0.64
CA TYR A 174 -0.11 1.56 -1.69
C TYR A 174 -0.22 2.24 -3.04
N ASN A 175 0.82 2.05 -3.84
CA ASN A 175 0.86 2.49 -5.22
C ASN A 175 0.93 1.25 -6.09
N ILE A 176 0.06 1.14 -7.07
CA ILE A 176 0.01 0.00 -7.99
C ILE A 176 0.36 0.47 -9.40
N ASP A 177 1.38 -0.15 -9.99
CA ASP A 177 1.59 -0.09 -11.43
C ASP A 177 0.53 -0.92 -12.14
N LEU A 178 -0.38 -0.25 -12.84
CA LEU A 178 -1.49 -0.89 -13.54
C LEU A 178 -1.07 -1.62 -14.84
N ASN A 179 0.18 -1.44 -15.30
CA ASN A 179 0.66 -2.16 -16.48
C ASN A 179 1.19 -3.54 -16.08
N ASP A 180 1.89 -3.63 -14.95
CA ASP A 180 2.55 -4.84 -14.50
C ASP A 180 1.79 -5.54 -13.35
N LEU A 181 0.79 -4.85 -12.75
CA LEU A 181 -0.01 -5.29 -11.62
C LEU A 181 0.87 -5.71 -10.43
N VAL A 182 1.71 -4.77 -10.01
CA VAL A 182 2.59 -4.89 -8.84
C VAL A 182 2.51 -3.64 -7.98
N THR A 183 2.75 -3.77 -6.69
CA THR A 183 2.92 -2.64 -5.78
C THR A 183 4.29 -1.99 -5.99
N ILE A 184 4.35 -0.68 -5.79
CA ILE A 184 5.55 0.14 -5.98
C ILE A 184 6.09 0.54 -4.60
N SER A 185 7.37 0.28 -4.38
CA SER A 185 8.15 0.67 -3.21
C SER A 185 9.15 1.78 -3.55
N GLU A 186 9.84 2.31 -2.54
CA GLU A 186 10.96 3.25 -2.73
C GLU A 186 12.06 2.64 -3.61
N GLU A 187 12.35 1.35 -3.43
CA GLU A 187 13.38 0.63 -4.19
C GLU A 187 13.06 0.56 -5.69
N ASP A 188 11.79 0.63 -6.09
CA ASP A 188 11.40 0.67 -7.50
C ASP A 188 11.66 2.03 -8.14
N LEU A 189 11.65 3.10 -7.36
CA LEU A 189 11.79 4.48 -7.80
C LEU A 189 13.25 4.95 -7.82
N PHE A 190 14.04 4.59 -6.79
CA PHE A 190 15.31 5.22 -6.49
C PHE A 190 16.54 4.36 -6.83
N ILE A 191 17.65 5.02 -7.13
CA ILE A 191 18.96 4.36 -7.37
C ILE A 191 19.48 3.72 -6.08
N PRO A 192 20.32 2.65 -6.18
CA PRO A 192 20.97 2.07 -5.00
C PRO A 192 21.69 3.13 -4.16
N GLY A 193 21.53 3.08 -2.84
CA GLY A 193 22.14 4.04 -1.92
C GLY A 193 21.38 5.34 -1.73
N TYR A 194 20.14 5.45 -2.22
CA TYR A 194 19.27 6.63 -2.14
C TYR A 194 18.94 7.08 -0.71
N TYR A 195 18.99 6.18 0.25
CA TYR A 195 18.40 6.34 1.58
C TYR A 195 18.83 7.64 2.28
N LYS A 196 20.14 7.92 2.34
CA LYS A 196 20.63 9.15 2.97
C LYS A 196 20.15 10.41 2.23
N SER A 197 20.21 10.41 0.90
CA SER A 197 19.78 11.55 0.10
C SER A 197 18.27 11.80 0.22
N LEU A 198 17.46 10.74 0.27
CA LEU A 198 16.03 10.85 0.49
C LEU A 198 15.71 11.35 1.91
N THR A 199 16.43 10.90 2.93
CA THR A 199 16.36 11.45 4.30
C THR A 199 16.59 12.96 4.29
N ASP A 200 17.66 13.43 3.65
CA ASP A 200 17.97 14.86 3.56
C ASP A 200 16.87 15.66 2.82
N ILE A 201 16.23 15.07 1.83
CA ILE A 201 15.10 15.68 1.09
C ILE A 201 13.86 15.77 1.98
N ILE A 202 13.52 14.69 2.69
CA ILE A 202 12.40 14.64 3.65
C ILE A 202 12.59 15.69 4.74
N LEU A 203 13.76 15.75 5.35
CA LEU A 203 14.09 16.74 6.38
C LEU A 203 13.92 18.18 5.88
N ARG A 204 14.43 18.51 4.69
CA ARG A 204 14.22 19.85 4.10
C ARG A 204 12.74 20.16 3.88
N SER A 205 11.96 19.19 3.43
CA SER A 205 10.53 19.36 3.21
C SER A 205 9.76 19.57 4.52
N LEU A 206 10.11 18.84 5.57
CA LEU A 206 9.56 19.04 6.92
C LEU A 206 9.96 20.40 7.50
N MET A 207 11.24 20.78 7.38
CA MET A 207 11.72 22.10 7.82
C MET A 207 10.94 23.24 7.15
N LYS A 208 10.68 23.13 5.86
CA LYS A 208 9.84 24.07 5.11
C LYS A 208 8.41 24.08 5.64
N LYS A 209 7.80 22.91 5.84
CA LYS A 209 6.42 22.77 6.36
C LYS A 209 6.27 23.40 7.75
N TYR A 210 7.24 23.20 8.64
CA TYR A 210 7.22 23.70 10.01
C TYR A 210 7.87 25.09 10.19
N ASN A 211 8.32 25.70 9.09
CA ASN A 211 8.95 27.01 9.06
C ASN A 211 10.13 27.12 10.03
N VAL A 212 11.08 26.17 9.92
CA VAL A 212 12.33 26.14 10.67
C VAL A 212 13.53 26.12 9.73
N THR A 213 14.70 26.64 10.20
CA THR A 213 15.90 26.82 9.38
C THR A 213 16.99 25.79 9.64
N ALA A 214 16.87 25.01 10.72
CA ALA A 214 17.81 23.95 11.06
C ALA A 214 17.05 22.68 11.47
N PRO A 215 17.57 21.47 11.18
CA PRO A 215 16.92 20.21 11.56
C PRO A 215 16.58 20.14 13.05
N ASP A 216 17.51 20.47 13.93
CA ASP A 216 17.34 20.42 15.40
C ASP A 216 16.18 21.32 15.88
N SER A 217 15.79 22.31 15.09
CA SER A 217 14.65 23.16 15.42
C SER A 217 13.30 22.42 15.30
N LEU A 218 13.24 21.26 14.61
CA LEU A 218 12.06 20.40 14.59
C LEU A 218 11.75 19.83 15.98
N LEU A 219 12.76 19.61 16.82
CA LEU A 219 12.57 19.17 18.20
C LEU A 219 11.72 20.16 19.01
N THR A 220 11.87 21.47 18.73
CA THR A 220 11.03 22.51 19.38
C THR A 220 9.58 22.51 18.88
N LYS A 221 9.30 21.78 17.78
CA LYS A 221 7.96 21.58 17.21
C LYS A 221 7.29 20.30 17.70
N GLY A 222 7.97 19.53 18.56
CA GLY A 222 7.44 18.32 19.16
C GLY A 222 7.94 17.00 18.52
N PHE A 223 8.82 17.06 17.55
CA PHE A 223 9.46 15.84 17.01
C PHE A 223 10.35 15.19 18.06
N PHE A 224 10.50 13.83 18.01
CA PHE A 224 11.29 13.09 19.00
C PHE A 224 12.78 13.28 18.77
N THR A 225 13.32 12.74 17.70
CA THR A 225 14.72 12.92 17.30
C THR A 225 14.81 13.17 15.79
N ILE A 226 15.91 13.73 15.34
CA ILE A 226 16.13 13.96 13.91
C ILE A 226 16.48 12.63 13.22
N GLU A 227 17.13 11.74 13.94
CA GLU A 227 17.56 10.42 13.47
C GLU A 227 16.39 9.50 13.14
N ASP A 228 15.22 9.70 13.75
CA ASP A 228 14.00 8.94 13.46
C ASP A 228 13.35 9.36 12.15
N ILE A 229 13.67 10.56 11.63
CA ILE A 229 13.10 11.09 10.40
C ILE A 229 13.83 10.50 9.19
N VAL A 230 13.43 9.32 8.79
CA VAL A 230 14.01 8.54 7.69
C VAL A 230 12.93 8.04 6.73
N PRO A 231 13.28 7.65 5.49
CA PRO A 231 12.32 7.00 4.59
C PRO A 231 11.67 5.78 5.24
N ASN A 232 10.33 5.69 5.20
CA ASN A 232 9.55 4.64 5.85
C ASN A 232 8.71 3.81 4.87
N ASN A 233 8.90 4.03 3.57
CA ASN A 233 8.14 3.39 2.48
C ASN A 233 6.60 3.57 2.59
N ASN A 234 6.14 4.50 3.42
CA ASN A 234 4.72 4.80 3.59
C ASN A 234 4.36 6.09 2.83
N PHE A 235 4.19 5.97 1.52
CA PHE A 235 3.91 7.09 0.63
C PHE A 235 2.86 6.74 -0.42
N TRP A 236 2.17 7.77 -0.91
CA TRP A 236 1.36 7.67 -2.10
C TRP A 236 1.82 8.68 -3.16
N MET A 237 1.39 8.47 -4.41
CA MET A 237 1.83 9.20 -5.58
C MET A 237 0.66 9.85 -6.30
N ASP A 238 0.87 11.10 -6.77
CA ASP A 238 0.00 11.77 -7.73
C ASP A 238 0.84 12.53 -8.77
N ASN A 239 0.21 13.39 -9.56
CA ASN A 239 0.90 14.20 -10.56
C ASN A 239 1.71 15.37 -9.98
N LYS A 240 1.77 15.54 -8.67
CA LYS A 240 2.51 16.63 -8.00
C LYS A 240 3.80 16.12 -7.34
N GLY A 241 3.81 14.87 -6.85
CA GLY A 241 4.96 14.31 -6.15
C GLY A 241 4.67 13.05 -5.37
N LEU A 242 5.58 12.74 -4.44
CA LEU A 242 5.41 11.72 -3.43
C LEU A 242 4.91 12.37 -2.13
N HIS A 243 3.93 11.72 -1.52
CA HIS A 243 3.31 12.16 -0.27
C HIS A 243 3.59 11.12 0.81
N TYR A 244 4.60 11.37 1.65
CA TYR A 244 4.94 10.52 2.78
C TYR A 244 4.06 10.82 3.98
N THR A 245 3.76 9.79 4.76
CA THR A 245 3.11 9.92 6.06
C THR A 245 3.86 9.11 7.10
N TYR A 246 4.19 9.74 8.20
CA TYR A 246 4.64 9.10 9.43
C TYR A 246 3.45 8.95 10.36
N ASN A 247 3.14 7.73 10.76
CA ASN A 247 2.05 7.48 11.68
C ASN A 247 2.36 7.97 13.09
N GLN A 248 1.36 7.96 13.94
CA GLN A 248 1.53 8.31 15.36
C GLN A 248 2.67 7.50 15.98
N TYR A 249 3.50 8.17 16.79
CA TYR A 249 4.68 7.61 17.46
C TYR A 249 5.86 7.23 16.56
N GLU A 250 5.79 7.38 15.24
CA GLU A 250 6.97 7.13 14.40
C GLU A 250 8.04 8.21 14.58
N ILE A 251 7.67 9.50 14.51
CA ILE A 251 8.60 10.63 14.62
C ILE A 251 8.15 11.73 15.58
N ALA A 252 6.94 11.59 16.12
CA ALA A 252 6.32 12.58 16.99
C ALA A 252 5.29 11.91 17.92
N PRO A 253 4.90 12.52 19.07
CA PRO A 253 3.93 11.96 20.01
C PRO A 253 2.54 11.84 19.40
N TYR A 254 1.72 10.96 19.99
CA TYR A 254 0.33 10.69 19.62
C TYR A 254 -0.50 11.96 19.39
N SER A 255 -0.31 12.98 20.23
CA SER A 255 -1.08 14.23 20.18
C SER A 255 -0.87 15.06 18.91
N MET A 256 0.22 14.82 18.16
CA MET A 256 0.47 15.48 16.88
C MET A 256 -0.25 14.80 15.70
N GLY A 257 -0.78 13.60 15.91
CA GLY A 257 -1.36 12.81 14.83
C GLY A 257 -0.33 12.35 13.79
N PRO A 258 -0.79 11.82 12.66
CA PRO A 258 0.07 11.50 11.53
C PRO A 258 0.75 12.75 10.94
N ILE A 259 2.02 12.64 10.60
CA ILE A 259 2.83 13.72 10.02
C ILE A 259 3.00 13.50 8.52
N ASP A 260 2.37 14.34 7.71
CA ASP A 260 2.48 14.26 6.25
C ASP A 260 3.59 15.17 5.73
N VAL A 261 4.27 14.74 4.67
CA VAL A 261 5.22 15.56 3.91
C VAL A 261 5.10 15.28 2.42
N THR A 262 4.96 16.33 1.62
CA THR A 262 4.90 16.25 0.16
C THR A 262 6.26 16.63 -0.44
N ILE A 263 6.77 15.79 -1.32
CA ILE A 263 8.04 15.98 -2.01
C ILE A 263 7.77 16.06 -3.51
N PRO A 264 7.97 17.24 -4.14
CA PRO A 264 7.84 17.39 -5.58
C PRO A 264 8.84 16.51 -6.34
N TYR A 265 8.46 15.98 -7.51
CA TYR A 265 9.35 15.15 -8.33
C TYR A 265 10.65 15.84 -8.72
N GLU A 266 10.64 17.16 -8.86
CA GLU A 266 11.85 17.96 -9.14
C GLU A 266 12.94 17.77 -8.07
N ASP A 267 12.55 17.68 -6.80
CA ASP A 267 13.47 17.51 -5.68
C ASP A 267 14.05 16.08 -5.63
N LEU A 268 13.37 15.12 -6.26
CA LEU A 268 13.75 13.70 -6.29
C LEU A 268 14.64 13.34 -7.48
N LYS A 269 14.71 14.17 -8.53
CA LYS A 269 15.48 13.91 -9.77
C LYS A 269 16.89 13.37 -9.55
N PRO A 270 17.70 13.87 -8.59
CA PRO A 270 19.06 13.38 -8.39
C PRO A 270 19.17 11.93 -7.94
N ILE A 271 18.10 11.36 -7.40
CA ILE A 271 18.07 10.00 -6.83
C ILE A 271 17.13 9.05 -7.57
N LEU A 272 16.39 9.52 -8.58
CA LEU A 272 15.55 8.65 -9.40
C LEU A 272 16.39 7.70 -10.26
N LYS A 273 15.88 6.49 -10.49
CA LYS A 273 16.48 5.58 -11.48
C LYS A 273 16.48 6.22 -12.88
N PRO A 274 17.47 5.95 -13.74
CA PRO A 274 17.52 6.51 -15.11
C PRO A 274 16.27 6.24 -15.94
N ASP A 275 15.74 5.00 -15.85
CA ASP A 275 14.49 4.60 -16.52
C ASP A 275 13.35 4.56 -15.49
N ASN A 276 13.16 5.67 -14.79
CA ASN A 276 12.21 5.71 -13.69
C ASN A 276 10.76 5.57 -14.18
N ILE A 277 9.98 4.83 -13.42
CA ILE A 277 8.56 4.57 -13.74
C ILE A 277 7.67 5.81 -13.61
N ILE A 278 8.14 6.87 -12.95
CA ILE A 278 7.40 8.14 -12.78
C ILE A 278 7.14 8.80 -14.14
N GLU A 279 8.11 8.80 -15.05
CA GLU A 279 7.92 9.35 -16.41
C GLU A 279 6.86 8.57 -17.21
N ARG A 280 6.73 7.27 -16.97
CA ARG A 280 5.70 6.44 -17.57
C ARG A 280 4.31 6.77 -17.00
N PHE A 281 4.23 7.06 -15.70
CA PHE A 281 2.97 7.42 -15.04
C PHE A 281 2.50 8.83 -15.37
N PHE A 282 3.44 9.76 -15.52
CA PHE A 282 3.19 11.18 -15.77
C PHE A 282 3.97 11.68 -16.99
N PRO A 283 3.68 11.19 -18.20
CA PRO A 283 4.41 11.57 -19.41
C PRO A 283 4.28 13.07 -19.68
N ASN A 284 5.42 13.75 -19.88
CA ASN A 284 5.45 15.16 -20.28
C ASN A 284 4.71 15.34 -21.60
N LYS A 285 3.81 16.31 -21.67
CA LYS A 285 3.02 16.61 -22.88
C LYS A 285 3.88 17.01 -24.07
N GLU A 286 5.12 17.45 -23.86
CA GLU A 286 6.06 17.87 -24.91
C GLU A 286 6.62 16.69 -25.72
N ASN A 287 6.83 15.52 -25.10
CA ASN A 287 7.35 14.34 -25.78
C ASN A 287 6.34 13.68 -26.74
N LYS A 288 5.04 13.96 -26.61
CA LYS A 288 4.00 13.44 -27.54
C LYS A 288 3.99 14.13 -28.91
N LYS A 289 4.69 15.25 -29.10
CA LYS A 289 4.75 15.95 -30.40
C LYS A 289 5.81 15.36 -31.35
N SER A 290 6.87 14.75 -30.82
CA SER A 290 7.97 14.22 -31.64
C SER A 290 7.67 12.86 -32.29
N GLU A 291 6.68 12.12 -31.80
CA GLU A 291 6.28 10.81 -32.35
C GLU A 291 5.22 10.90 -33.47
N ARG A 292 4.71 12.09 -33.80
CA ARG A 292 3.63 12.27 -34.79
C ARG A 292 4.05 12.92 -36.10
N ASP A 293 5.30 13.24 -36.27
CA ASP A 293 5.81 13.72 -37.55
C ASP A 293 6.70 12.66 -38.20
N PRO A 294 6.16 11.77 -39.09
CA PRO A 294 6.99 11.05 -40.04
C PRO A 294 7.35 12.03 -41.18
N ILE A 295 8.63 12.14 -41.44
CA ILE A 295 9.21 12.80 -42.64
C ILE A 295 8.80 12.06 -43.89
#